data_90ed8951aa077ffd48a0fb079b01696e
#
_entry.id   90ed8951aa077ffd48a0fb079b01696e
#
_cell.length_a   1.000
_cell.length_b   1.000
_cell.length_c   1.000
_cell.angle_alpha   90.00
_cell.angle_beta   90.00
_cell.angle_gamma   90.00
#
_symmetry.space_group_name_H-M   'P 1'
#
loop_
_entity.id
_entity.type
_entity.pdbx_description
1 polymer ?
#
loop_
_entity_poly.entity_id
_entity_poly.type
_entity_poly.pdbx_seq_one_letter_code
_entity_poly.pdbx_strand_id
1 'polypeptide(L)'
;GKDNNNEFIDDFKCEEAADVSVIEGGTKVAIPVWTKDKDGKEVSATDKDTIKGLKVKADWTVGKLEEKPELELVKIDDKYMYAITFTVPEGSATKTTDLCGEISLYKNSSDLKDSNAYKKHITAIIGSEYGFEAENLYDISDLTDAKLVAFKDKAGEKLEGEETLTFGDLFEFEVDVTGQGKLNLKNNTDFNKEFAAMYDYANIDFLTFEYAPSFNKIGTAYIYADEDAYVYEVTEDGAKAIKGLEWDEDYEAWTFKTRKLGAYAISDVELDEKTVTEDKDNTTDGGKENPDTGR
;
A
#
# COMPACT_ATOMS: atom_id res chain seq x y z
N GLY A 1 2.62 -14.53 -20.05
CA GLY A 1 3.31 -15.19 -18.95
C GLY A 1 2.35 -16.03 -18.13
N LYS A 2 2.90 -16.85 -17.26
CA LYS A 2 2.12 -17.61 -16.28
C LYS A 2 2.59 -17.18 -14.90
N ASP A 3 1.66 -17.04 -13.97
CA ASP A 3 1.99 -16.78 -12.56
C ASP A 3 2.54 -18.03 -11.87
N ASN A 4 2.88 -17.92 -10.58
CA ASN A 4 3.38 -19.02 -9.76
C ASN A 4 2.36 -20.18 -9.60
N ASN A 5 1.08 -19.94 -9.91
CA ASN A 5 -0.01 -20.91 -9.90
C ASN A 5 -0.27 -21.50 -11.29
N ASN A 6 0.55 -21.17 -12.29
CA ASN A 6 0.43 -21.60 -13.67
C ASN A 6 -0.77 -21.00 -14.42
N GLU A 7 -1.38 -19.94 -13.91
CA GLU A 7 -2.44 -19.20 -14.57
C GLU A 7 -1.88 -18.18 -15.56
N PHE A 8 -2.60 -17.94 -16.65
CA PHE A 8 -2.21 -16.93 -17.62
C PHE A 8 -2.50 -15.53 -17.05
N ILE A 9 -1.46 -14.71 -17.05
CA ILE A 9 -1.59 -13.30 -16.74
C ILE A 9 -1.78 -12.57 -18.07
N ASP A 10 -2.97 -12.07 -18.30
CA ASP A 10 -3.26 -11.26 -19.45
C ASP A 10 -2.47 -9.93 -19.37
N ASP A 11 -1.98 -9.46 -20.51
CA ASP A 11 -1.24 -8.20 -20.67
C ASP A 11 0.16 -8.11 -20.03
N PHE A 12 0.78 -9.23 -19.66
CA PHE A 12 2.16 -9.21 -19.18
C PHE A 12 3.13 -8.80 -20.30
N LYS A 13 3.85 -7.70 -20.08
CA LYS A 13 4.66 -7.02 -21.12
C LYS A 13 6.13 -7.43 -21.14
N CYS A 14 6.57 -8.24 -20.20
CA CYS A 14 7.96 -8.69 -20.17
C CYS A 14 8.15 -9.90 -21.09
N GLU A 15 9.07 -9.77 -22.02
CA GLU A 15 9.47 -10.88 -22.87
C GLU A 15 10.36 -11.85 -22.06
N GLU A 16 10.23 -13.16 -22.32
CA GLU A 16 11.10 -14.22 -21.75
C GLU A 16 11.05 -14.37 -20.22
N ALA A 17 9.86 -14.39 -19.63
CA ALA A 17 9.72 -14.69 -18.22
C ALA A 17 9.81 -16.19 -17.96
N ALA A 18 11.00 -16.70 -17.61
CA ALA A 18 11.15 -18.05 -17.04
C ALA A 18 10.64 -18.09 -15.60
N ASP A 19 10.93 -17.05 -14.82
CA ASP A 19 10.50 -16.89 -13.44
C ASP A 19 9.97 -15.48 -13.23
N VAL A 20 8.70 -15.35 -12.90
CA VAL A 20 8.06 -14.07 -12.57
C VAL A 20 7.87 -13.97 -11.07
N SER A 21 8.43 -12.93 -10.47
CA SER A 21 8.19 -12.62 -9.06
C SER A 21 6.95 -11.76 -8.91
N VAL A 22 6.08 -12.11 -7.99
CA VAL A 22 4.94 -11.29 -7.60
C VAL A 22 5.34 -10.51 -6.35
N ILE A 23 5.31 -9.19 -6.42
CA ILE A 23 5.82 -8.31 -5.36
C ILE A 23 4.76 -7.29 -5.01
N GLU A 24 4.46 -7.18 -3.72
CA GLU A 24 3.58 -6.12 -3.23
C GLU A 24 4.23 -4.74 -3.42
N GLY A 25 3.43 -3.75 -3.85
CA GLY A 25 3.88 -2.38 -4.02
C GLY A 25 4.49 -1.80 -2.74
N GLY A 26 5.54 -0.99 -2.89
CA GLY A 26 6.27 -0.40 -1.78
C GLY A 26 7.26 -1.34 -1.07
N THR A 27 7.36 -2.60 -1.50
CA THR A 27 8.30 -3.55 -0.89
C THR A 27 9.75 -3.19 -1.20
N LYS A 28 10.61 -3.20 -0.19
CA LYS A 28 12.05 -3.13 -0.35
C LYS A 28 12.61 -4.51 -0.67
N VAL A 29 13.18 -4.64 -1.86
CA VAL A 29 13.82 -5.86 -2.35
C VAL A 29 15.31 -5.82 -2.04
N ALA A 30 15.88 -6.93 -1.61
CA ALA A 30 17.32 -7.08 -1.38
C ALA A 30 17.84 -8.31 -2.13
N ILE A 31 18.83 -8.10 -2.99
CA ILE A 31 19.51 -9.16 -3.75
C ILE A 31 20.90 -9.34 -3.16
N PRO A 32 21.18 -10.43 -2.42
CA PRO A 32 22.49 -10.66 -1.82
C PRO A 32 23.62 -10.66 -2.86
N VAL A 33 24.75 -10.06 -2.50
CA VAL A 33 25.97 -10.13 -3.28
C VAL A 33 26.84 -11.27 -2.76
N TRP A 34 27.24 -12.15 -3.67
CA TRP A 34 28.09 -13.31 -3.37
C TRP A 34 29.52 -13.04 -3.81
N THR A 35 30.45 -13.51 -3.04
CA THR A 35 31.88 -13.51 -3.34
C THR A 35 32.44 -14.91 -3.16
N LYS A 36 33.68 -15.13 -3.54
CA LYS A 36 34.40 -16.39 -3.30
C LYS A 36 35.37 -16.22 -2.13
N ASP A 37 35.35 -17.16 -1.21
CA ASP A 37 36.35 -17.25 -0.16
C ASP A 37 37.71 -17.76 -0.69
N LYS A 38 38.67 -17.92 0.22
CA LYS A 38 40.01 -18.41 -0.11
C LYS A 38 40.04 -19.82 -0.74
N ASP A 39 39.00 -20.60 -0.50
CA ASP A 39 38.86 -21.96 -0.99
C ASP A 39 38.00 -22.02 -2.27
N GLY A 40 37.62 -20.85 -2.80
CA GLY A 40 36.79 -20.70 -4.00
C GLY A 40 35.30 -20.97 -3.80
N LYS A 41 34.86 -21.12 -2.56
CA LYS A 41 33.44 -21.33 -2.23
C LYS A 41 32.70 -20.01 -2.23
N GLU A 42 31.47 -20.03 -2.78
CA GLU A 42 30.58 -18.87 -2.74
C GLU A 42 30.10 -18.60 -1.31
N VAL A 43 30.30 -17.38 -0.86
CA VAL A 43 29.89 -16.87 0.45
C VAL A 43 29.28 -15.48 0.30
N SER A 44 28.41 -15.12 1.22
CA SER A 44 27.83 -13.78 1.24
C SER A 44 28.91 -12.70 1.45
N ALA A 45 28.86 -11.62 0.70
CA ALA A 45 29.77 -10.49 0.89
C ALA A 45 29.42 -9.76 2.21
N THR A 46 30.32 -9.84 3.18
CA THR A 46 30.15 -9.21 4.51
C THR A 46 31.19 -8.15 4.78
N ASP A 47 32.28 -8.12 4.00
CA ASP A 47 33.39 -7.20 4.17
C ASP A 47 33.26 -6.03 3.18
N LYS A 48 33.40 -4.81 3.71
CA LYS A 48 33.37 -3.58 2.93
C LYS A 48 34.45 -3.54 1.85
N ASP A 49 35.60 -4.15 2.07
CA ASP A 49 36.68 -4.19 1.08
C ASP A 49 36.32 -5.04 -0.15
N THR A 50 35.48 -6.04 0.03
CA THR A 50 34.99 -6.90 -1.06
C THR A 50 34.16 -6.13 -2.08
N ILE A 51 33.39 -5.13 -1.62
CA ILE A 51 32.49 -4.35 -2.47
C ILE A 51 33.09 -2.98 -2.86
N LYS A 52 34.30 -2.69 -2.43
CA LYS A 52 34.94 -1.40 -2.67
C LYS A 52 35.02 -1.07 -4.17
N GLY A 53 34.52 0.09 -4.53
CA GLY A 53 34.51 0.58 -5.92
C GLY A 53 33.43 -0.04 -6.81
N LEU A 54 32.62 -0.95 -6.29
CA LEU A 54 31.48 -1.49 -7.03
C LEU A 54 30.36 -0.47 -7.13
N LYS A 55 29.75 -0.42 -8.30
CA LYS A 55 28.61 0.44 -8.66
C LYS A 55 27.48 -0.42 -9.17
N VAL A 56 26.26 0.08 -8.98
CA VAL A 56 25.04 -0.56 -9.48
C VAL A 56 24.47 0.25 -10.62
N LYS A 57 24.08 -0.42 -11.69
CA LYS A 57 23.32 0.14 -12.81
C LYS A 57 22.06 -0.69 -13.01
N ALA A 58 20.94 -0.03 -13.27
CA ALA A 58 19.70 -0.68 -13.68
C ALA A 58 19.25 -0.15 -15.03
N ASP A 59 18.93 -1.06 -15.94
CA ASP A 59 18.36 -0.78 -17.25
C ASP A 59 16.97 -1.42 -17.32
N TRP A 60 15.92 -0.62 -17.19
CA TRP A 60 14.54 -1.07 -17.20
C TRP A 60 13.99 -1.04 -18.62
N THR A 61 13.46 -2.17 -19.08
CA THR A 61 12.79 -2.30 -20.38
C THR A 61 11.28 -2.07 -20.25
N VAL A 62 10.70 -2.43 -19.10
CA VAL A 62 9.31 -2.17 -18.75
C VAL A 62 9.24 -1.64 -17.33
N GLY A 63 8.46 -0.62 -17.12
CA GLY A 63 8.35 0.03 -15.82
C GLY A 63 9.58 0.88 -15.45
N LYS A 64 9.61 1.33 -14.23
CA LYS A 64 10.72 2.12 -13.64
C LYS A 64 10.66 2.08 -12.14
N LEU A 65 11.77 2.42 -11.50
CA LEU A 65 11.83 2.73 -10.07
C LEU A 65 11.85 4.25 -9.88
N GLU A 66 11.36 4.72 -8.76
CA GLU A 66 11.48 6.14 -8.36
C GLU A 66 12.92 6.48 -7.97
N GLU A 67 13.57 5.58 -7.25
CA GLU A 67 14.93 5.69 -6.78
C GLU A 67 15.83 4.63 -7.43
N LYS A 68 17.11 4.96 -7.60
CA LYS A 68 18.10 4.02 -8.16
C LYS A 68 18.38 2.89 -7.16
N PRO A 69 18.63 1.65 -7.64
CA PRO A 69 19.16 0.61 -6.79
C PRO A 69 20.48 0.99 -6.15
N GLU A 70 20.67 0.58 -4.91
CA GLU A 70 21.88 0.86 -4.12
C GLU A 70 22.54 -0.43 -3.66
N LEU A 71 23.84 -0.36 -3.35
CA LEU A 71 24.58 -1.44 -2.74
C LEU A 71 24.82 -1.06 -1.26
N GLU A 72 24.16 -1.79 -0.36
CA GLU A 72 24.19 -1.48 1.06
C GLU A 72 24.29 -2.73 1.94
N LEU A 73 24.73 -2.54 3.19
CA LEU A 73 24.75 -3.58 4.20
C LEU A 73 23.35 -3.72 4.78
N VAL A 74 22.77 -4.89 4.66
CA VAL A 74 21.42 -5.19 5.15
C VAL A 74 21.39 -6.46 5.98
N LYS A 75 20.40 -6.60 6.82
CA LYS A 75 20.15 -7.82 7.59
C LYS A 75 19.16 -8.71 6.84
N ILE A 76 19.61 -9.90 6.46
CA ILE A 76 18.79 -10.93 5.80
C ILE A 76 18.92 -12.21 6.63
N ASP A 77 17.80 -12.80 7.05
CA ASP A 77 17.78 -14.00 7.88
C ASP A 77 18.72 -13.93 9.10
N ASP A 78 18.64 -12.82 9.84
CA ASP A 78 19.45 -12.51 11.01
C ASP A 78 20.97 -12.36 10.76
N LYS A 79 21.41 -12.30 9.51
CA LYS A 79 22.81 -12.08 9.14
C LYS A 79 22.98 -10.78 8.35
N TYR A 80 24.01 -10.03 8.68
CA TYR A 80 24.39 -8.85 7.91
C TYR A 80 25.19 -9.25 6.67
N MET A 81 24.80 -8.72 5.51
CA MET A 81 25.48 -8.93 4.26
C MET A 81 25.25 -7.74 3.31
N TYR A 82 26.14 -7.55 2.36
CA TYR A 82 25.93 -6.58 1.29
C TYR A 82 24.92 -7.12 0.27
N ALA A 83 23.97 -6.29 -0.08
CA ALA A 83 22.95 -6.58 -1.08
C ALA A 83 22.69 -5.38 -1.98
N ILE A 84 22.26 -5.65 -3.18
CA ILE A 84 21.65 -4.64 -4.04
C ILE A 84 20.22 -4.47 -3.57
N THR A 85 19.87 -3.27 -3.17
CA THR A 85 18.52 -2.97 -2.67
C THR A 85 17.82 -1.96 -3.56
N PHE A 86 16.52 -2.12 -3.67
CA PHE A 86 15.63 -1.15 -4.31
C PHE A 86 14.21 -1.31 -3.76
N THR A 87 13.45 -0.23 -3.84
CA THR A 87 12.04 -0.25 -3.46
C THR A 87 11.19 -0.25 -4.72
N VAL A 88 10.29 -1.24 -4.84
CA VAL A 88 9.34 -1.26 -5.96
C VAL A 88 8.29 -0.17 -5.77
N PRO A 89 7.76 0.40 -6.86
CA PRO A 89 6.69 1.39 -6.76
C PRO A 89 5.48 0.87 -5.99
N GLU A 90 4.74 1.75 -5.32
CA GLU A 90 3.48 1.40 -4.65
C GLU A 90 2.48 0.75 -5.60
N GLY A 91 2.46 1.21 -6.84
CA GLY A 91 1.51 0.73 -7.83
C GLY A 91 0.08 1.15 -7.55
N SER A 92 -0.86 0.48 -8.19
CA SER A 92 -2.30 0.70 -8.02
C SER A 92 -2.91 -0.35 -7.08
N ALA A 93 -3.88 0.05 -6.28
CA ALA A 93 -4.63 -0.87 -5.42
C ALA A 93 -5.52 -1.84 -6.22
N THR A 94 -5.80 -1.55 -7.49
CA THR A 94 -6.74 -2.30 -8.34
C THR A 94 -6.14 -2.86 -9.63
N LYS A 95 -4.86 -2.58 -9.90
CA LYS A 95 -4.17 -3.01 -11.11
C LYS A 95 -2.76 -3.43 -10.80
N THR A 96 -2.24 -4.36 -11.58
CA THR A 96 -0.83 -4.73 -11.56
C THR A 96 0.00 -3.82 -12.46
N THR A 97 1.28 -3.72 -12.14
CA THR A 97 2.29 -3.03 -12.94
C THR A 97 3.46 -3.97 -13.19
N ASP A 98 3.92 -4.07 -14.42
CA ASP A 98 5.06 -4.91 -14.76
C ASP A 98 6.37 -4.15 -14.54
N LEU A 99 7.38 -4.85 -14.07
CA LEU A 99 8.74 -4.34 -13.92
C LEU A 99 9.73 -5.36 -14.49
N CYS A 100 10.41 -4.97 -15.54
CA CYS A 100 11.38 -5.84 -16.21
C CYS A 100 12.64 -5.07 -16.56
N GLY A 101 13.76 -5.70 -16.35
CA GLY A 101 15.03 -5.09 -16.67
C GLY A 101 16.21 -5.92 -16.20
N GLU A 102 17.36 -5.28 -16.21
CA GLU A 102 18.62 -5.89 -15.81
C GLU A 102 19.34 -4.99 -14.82
N ILE A 103 19.79 -5.55 -13.73
CA ILE A 103 20.67 -4.89 -12.76
C ILE A 103 22.07 -5.44 -12.94
N SER A 104 23.04 -4.53 -13.10
CA SER A 104 24.45 -4.85 -13.26
C SER A 104 25.28 -4.31 -12.10
N LEU A 105 26.25 -5.11 -11.67
CA LEU A 105 27.25 -4.73 -10.67
C LEU A 105 28.61 -4.63 -11.38
N TYR A 106 29.28 -3.49 -11.31
CA TYR A 106 30.49 -3.20 -12.08
C TYR A 106 31.42 -2.23 -11.36
N LYS A 107 32.69 -2.24 -11.70
CA LYS A 107 33.69 -1.25 -11.24
C LYS A 107 33.97 -0.19 -12.33
N ASN A 108 34.21 -0.61 -13.55
CA ASN A 108 34.50 0.23 -14.69
C ASN A 108 33.43 0.09 -15.77
N SER A 109 33.22 1.11 -16.55
CA SER A 109 32.21 1.08 -17.62
C SER A 109 32.47 -0.01 -18.68
N SER A 110 33.72 -0.42 -18.86
CA SER A 110 34.08 -1.55 -19.72
C SER A 110 33.52 -2.88 -19.24
N ASP A 111 33.34 -3.05 -17.92
CA ASP A 111 32.83 -4.30 -17.32
C ASP A 111 31.40 -4.59 -17.77
N LEU A 112 30.64 -3.55 -18.06
CA LEU A 112 29.25 -3.67 -18.54
C LEU A 112 29.13 -4.38 -19.90
N LYS A 113 30.22 -4.43 -20.65
CA LYS A 113 30.32 -5.11 -21.95
C LYS A 113 30.84 -6.55 -21.81
N ASP A 114 31.31 -6.90 -20.61
CA ASP A 114 31.84 -8.23 -20.34
C ASP A 114 30.70 -9.20 -20.12
N SER A 115 30.69 -10.32 -20.85
CA SER A 115 29.71 -11.38 -20.68
C SER A 115 29.78 -12.07 -19.30
N ASN A 116 30.89 -11.90 -18.58
CA ASN A 116 31.11 -12.45 -17.24
C ASN A 116 30.78 -11.43 -16.12
N ALA A 117 30.41 -10.20 -16.47
CA ALA A 117 29.97 -9.23 -15.48
C ALA A 117 28.71 -9.74 -14.75
N TYR A 118 28.62 -9.40 -13.47
CA TYR A 118 27.42 -9.74 -12.72
C TYR A 118 26.22 -8.98 -13.28
N LYS A 119 25.24 -9.73 -13.72
CA LYS A 119 23.98 -9.21 -14.23
C LYS A 119 22.83 -10.04 -13.70
N LYS A 120 21.80 -9.37 -13.22
CA LYS A 120 20.58 -10.01 -12.72
C LYS A 120 19.38 -9.49 -13.50
N HIS A 121 18.68 -10.40 -14.17
CA HIS A 121 17.39 -10.08 -14.78
C HIS A 121 16.32 -10.00 -13.70
N ILE A 122 15.52 -8.95 -13.77
CA ILE A 122 14.37 -8.72 -12.91
C ILE A 122 13.14 -8.82 -13.77
N THR A 123 12.23 -9.70 -13.36
CA THR A 123 10.93 -9.88 -14.00
C THR A 123 9.90 -9.97 -12.89
N ALA A 124 9.11 -8.93 -12.73
CA ALA A 124 8.17 -8.85 -11.62
C ALA A 124 6.82 -8.27 -12.04
N ILE A 125 5.79 -8.73 -11.36
CA ILE A 125 4.47 -8.12 -11.33
C ILE A 125 4.33 -7.45 -9.99
N ILE A 126 4.05 -6.16 -10.01
CA ILE A 126 3.89 -5.34 -8.82
C ILE A 126 2.41 -4.99 -8.68
N GLY A 127 1.85 -5.19 -7.51
CA GLY A 127 0.48 -4.83 -7.23
C GLY A 127 0.18 -4.84 -5.74
N SER A 128 -1.08 -4.61 -5.40
CA SER A 128 -1.59 -4.98 -4.10
C SER A 128 -1.52 -6.50 -3.94
N GLU A 129 -1.56 -6.99 -2.72
CA GLU A 129 -1.52 -8.43 -2.40
C GLU A 129 -2.49 -9.26 -3.25
N TYR A 130 -3.56 -8.64 -3.70
CA TYR A 130 -4.63 -9.26 -4.50
C TYR A 130 -4.91 -8.54 -5.82
N GLY A 131 -4.03 -7.68 -6.26
CA GLY A 131 -4.24 -6.84 -7.45
C GLY A 131 -4.22 -7.59 -8.77
N PHE A 132 -3.78 -8.84 -8.77
CA PHE A 132 -3.75 -9.73 -9.94
C PHE A 132 -4.76 -10.86 -9.87
N GLU A 133 -5.59 -10.92 -8.84
CA GLU A 133 -6.74 -11.82 -8.82
C GLU A 133 -7.79 -11.33 -9.83
N ALA A 134 -8.48 -12.28 -10.44
CA ALA A 134 -9.66 -11.97 -11.23
C ALA A 134 -10.67 -11.19 -10.37
N GLU A 135 -11.45 -10.34 -11.02
CA GLU A 135 -12.53 -9.62 -10.34
C GLU A 135 -13.38 -10.60 -9.53
N ASN A 136 -13.40 -10.41 -8.22
CA ASN A 136 -14.23 -11.23 -7.35
C ASN A 136 -15.57 -10.56 -7.11
N LEU A 137 -16.62 -11.36 -7.23
CA LEU A 137 -17.96 -10.97 -6.81
C LEU A 137 -18.10 -11.31 -5.33
N TYR A 138 -18.10 -10.30 -4.50
CA TYR A 138 -18.39 -10.46 -3.07
C TYR A 138 -19.85 -10.19 -2.79
N ASP A 139 -20.38 -10.88 -1.80
CA ASP A 139 -21.66 -10.49 -1.20
C ASP A 139 -21.45 -9.18 -0.43
N ILE A 140 -22.07 -8.09 -0.88
CA ILE A 140 -21.94 -6.77 -0.25
C ILE A 140 -22.50 -6.71 1.17
N SER A 141 -23.26 -7.71 1.58
CA SER A 141 -23.72 -7.87 2.97
C SER A 141 -22.67 -8.46 3.92
N ASP A 142 -21.54 -8.94 3.38
CA ASP A 142 -20.41 -9.43 4.16
C ASP A 142 -19.08 -9.18 3.40
N LEU A 143 -18.50 -8.02 3.64
CA LEU A 143 -17.22 -7.58 3.05
C LEU A 143 -16.06 -7.65 4.04
N THR A 144 -16.17 -8.41 5.12
CA THR A 144 -15.12 -8.54 6.14
C THR A 144 -13.81 -9.04 5.56
N ASP A 145 -13.87 -10.04 4.68
CA ASP A 145 -12.69 -10.61 3.99
C ASP A 145 -12.54 -10.11 2.55
N ALA A 146 -13.23 -9.03 2.21
CA ALA A 146 -13.18 -8.48 0.88
C ALA A 146 -11.79 -7.93 0.52
N LYS A 147 -11.48 -8.02 -0.74
CA LYS A 147 -10.25 -7.53 -1.36
C LYS A 147 -10.64 -6.70 -2.57
N LEU A 148 -10.34 -7.16 -3.76
CA LEU A 148 -10.74 -6.50 -4.99
C LEU A 148 -12.20 -6.79 -5.31
N VAL A 149 -13.06 -5.79 -5.18
CA VAL A 149 -14.51 -5.90 -5.35
C VAL A 149 -14.96 -5.27 -6.64
N ALA A 150 -15.64 -6.05 -7.48
CA ALA A 150 -16.42 -5.55 -8.60
C ALA A 150 -17.88 -5.37 -8.17
N PHE A 151 -18.45 -4.21 -8.45
CA PHE A 151 -19.84 -3.88 -8.09
C PHE A 151 -20.80 -4.46 -9.12
N LYS A 152 -20.98 -5.78 -9.06
CA LYS A 152 -21.85 -6.58 -9.93
C LYS A 152 -22.66 -7.54 -9.12
N ASP A 153 -23.82 -7.93 -9.62
CA ASP A 153 -24.62 -9.00 -9.05
C ASP A 153 -24.11 -10.40 -9.43
N LYS A 154 -24.77 -11.45 -8.95
CA LYS A 154 -24.39 -12.84 -9.24
C LYS A 154 -24.49 -13.22 -10.71
N ALA A 155 -25.27 -12.49 -11.50
CA ALA A 155 -25.37 -12.67 -12.94
C ALA A 155 -24.29 -11.90 -13.73
N GLY A 156 -23.42 -11.13 -13.05
CA GLY A 156 -22.40 -10.31 -13.65
C GLY A 156 -22.90 -8.95 -14.16
N GLU A 157 -24.15 -8.60 -13.87
CA GLU A 157 -24.70 -7.30 -14.20
C GLU A 157 -24.25 -6.24 -13.20
N LYS A 158 -23.97 -5.04 -13.70
CA LYS A 158 -23.55 -3.92 -12.86
C LYS A 158 -24.62 -3.55 -11.85
N LEU A 159 -24.21 -3.38 -10.60
CA LEU A 159 -25.09 -2.81 -9.58
C LEU A 159 -25.34 -1.34 -9.87
N GLU A 160 -26.58 -0.91 -9.70
CA GLU A 160 -27.03 0.47 -9.87
C GLU A 160 -27.84 0.91 -8.65
N GLY A 161 -27.76 2.21 -8.34
CA GLY A 161 -28.46 2.79 -7.21
C GLY A 161 -27.71 2.64 -5.90
N GLU A 162 -28.44 2.98 -4.83
CA GLU A 162 -27.90 2.98 -3.47
C GLU A 162 -27.85 1.56 -2.92
N GLU A 163 -26.68 1.19 -2.41
CA GLU A 163 -26.42 -0.11 -1.79
C GLU A 163 -25.78 0.09 -0.42
N THR A 164 -26.04 -0.86 0.48
CA THR A 164 -25.41 -0.90 1.79
C THR A 164 -24.30 -1.93 1.79
N LEU A 165 -23.07 -1.45 1.96
CA LEU A 165 -21.88 -2.29 2.07
C LEU A 165 -21.62 -2.59 3.54
N THR A 166 -21.64 -3.86 3.93
CA THR A 166 -21.50 -4.29 5.31
C THR A 166 -20.14 -4.91 5.58
N PHE A 167 -19.44 -4.39 6.58
CA PHE A 167 -18.11 -4.83 7.00
C PHE A 167 -18.17 -5.37 8.44
N GLY A 168 -18.66 -6.59 8.58
CA GLY A 168 -18.90 -7.20 9.89
C GLY A 168 -19.98 -6.47 10.68
N ASP A 169 -19.86 -6.52 12.00
CA ASP A 169 -20.86 -5.91 12.92
C ASP A 169 -20.53 -4.45 13.27
N LEU A 170 -19.36 -3.96 12.86
CA LEU A 170 -18.85 -2.65 13.29
C LEU A 170 -19.19 -1.52 12.32
N PHE A 171 -19.26 -1.79 11.03
CA PHE A 171 -19.29 -0.74 10.01
C PHE A 171 -20.21 -1.08 8.83
N GLU A 172 -20.99 -0.11 8.41
CA GLU A 172 -21.72 -0.11 7.14
C GLU A 172 -21.47 1.17 6.37
N PHE A 173 -21.48 1.06 5.05
CA PHE A 173 -21.36 2.20 4.15
C PHE A 173 -22.46 2.17 3.10
N GLU A 174 -23.34 3.16 3.15
CA GLU A 174 -24.47 3.32 2.24
C GLU A 174 -24.09 4.31 1.15
N VAL A 175 -24.02 3.84 -0.09
CA VAL A 175 -23.50 4.64 -1.20
C VAL A 175 -24.15 4.24 -2.52
N ASP A 176 -24.38 5.22 -3.40
CA ASP A 176 -24.78 4.96 -4.77
C ASP A 176 -23.60 4.44 -5.58
N VAL A 177 -23.69 3.19 -6.01
CA VAL A 177 -22.64 2.48 -6.76
C VAL A 177 -22.83 2.53 -8.28
N THR A 178 -23.76 3.33 -8.78
CA THR A 178 -23.97 3.50 -10.22
C THR A 178 -22.71 3.97 -10.90
N GLY A 179 -22.20 3.19 -11.86
CA GLY A 179 -20.97 3.50 -12.58
C GLY A 179 -19.68 3.33 -11.78
N GLN A 180 -19.76 2.75 -10.59
CA GLN A 180 -18.58 2.51 -9.75
C GLN A 180 -17.68 1.44 -10.36
N GLY A 181 -16.42 1.79 -10.57
CA GLY A 181 -15.36 0.83 -10.92
C GLY A 181 -14.96 -0.02 -9.73
N LYS A 182 -14.20 -1.08 -9.99
CA LYS A 182 -13.69 -1.95 -8.93
C LYS A 182 -12.84 -1.19 -7.91
N LEU A 183 -12.95 -1.57 -6.66
CA LEU A 183 -12.18 -1.01 -5.55
C LEU A 183 -11.55 -2.13 -4.73
N ASN A 184 -10.39 -1.86 -4.14
CA ASN A 184 -9.82 -2.75 -3.14
C ASN A 184 -10.36 -2.36 -1.76
N LEU A 185 -11.25 -3.21 -1.25
CA LEU A 185 -11.94 -3.00 0.03
C LEU A 185 -11.32 -3.80 1.18
N LYS A 186 -10.06 -4.21 1.03
CA LYS A 186 -9.34 -4.90 2.10
C LYS A 186 -9.38 -4.07 3.38
N ASN A 187 -9.83 -4.70 4.44
CA ASN A 187 -10.01 -4.07 5.74
C ASN A 187 -9.61 -5.02 6.86
N ASN A 188 -9.30 -4.46 8.01
CA ASN A 188 -8.99 -5.22 9.22
C ASN A 188 -9.36 -4.42 10.47
N THR A 189 -9.47 -5.12 11.58
CA THR A 189 -9.70 -4.57 12.91
C THR A 189 -8.48 -4.74 13.83
N ASP A 190 -7.29 -4.84 13.26
CA ASP A 190 -6.05 -5.06 13.98
C ASP A 190 -5.73 -3.89 14.91
N PHE A 191 -5.19 -4.22 16.07
CA PHE A 191 -4.78 -3.25 17.05
C PHE A 191 -3.62 -2.39 16.51
N ASN A 192 -3.80 -1.07 16.52
CA ASN A 192 -2.78 -0.12 16.13
C ASN A 192 -1.96 0.29 17.35
N LYS A 193 -0.84 -0.38 17.55
CA LYS A 193 0.03 -0.20 18.70
C LYS A 193 0.64 1.21 18.77
N GLU A 194 1.05 1.76 17.64
CA GLU A 194 1.67 3.09 17.57
C GLU A 194 0.67 4.19 17.96
N PHE A 195 -0.54 4.11 17.43
CA PHE A 195 -1.61 5.03 17.78
C PHE A 195 -2.00 4.91 19.27
N ALA A 196 -2.21 3.69 19.75
CA ALA A 196 -2.58 3.44 21.15
C ALA A 196 -1.53 3.94 22.14
N ALA A 197 -0.24 3.84 21.79
CA ALA A 197 0.85 4.35 22.61
C ALA A 197 0.82 5.87 22.81
N MET A 198 0.25 6.61 21.89
CA MET A 198 0.06 8.08 22.00
C MET A 198 -0.97 8.44 23.08
N TYR A 199 -1.82 7.51 23.47
CA TYR A 199 -2.97 7.72 24.38
C TYR A 199 -2.96 6.80 25.60
N ASP A 200 -1.77 6.46 26.09
CA ASP A 200 -1.58 5.62 27.28
C ASP A 200 -2.31 4.27 27.22
N TYR A 201 -2.42 3.73 26.01
CA TYR A 201 -3.13 2.47 25.74
C TYR A 201 -4.59 2.47 26.27
N ALA A 202 -5.31 3.56 26.06
CA ALA A 202 -6.75 3.62 26.27
C ALA A 202 -7.44 2.44 25.53
N ASN A 203 -8.63 2.06 25.97
CA ASN A 203 -9.40 1.01 25.32
C ASN A 203 -9.96 1.53 23.99
N ILE A 204 -9.34 1.10 22.89
CA ILE A 204 -9.65 1.59 21.54
C ILE A 204 -9.83 0.40 20.61
N ASP A 205 -10.97 0.38 19.91
CA ASP A 205 -11.19 -0.51 18.78
C ASP A 205 -10.81 0.19 17.47
N PHE A 206 -10.28 -0.56 16.53
CA PHE A 206 -9.83 -0.04 15.24
C PHE A 206 -10.55 -0.68 14.07
N LEU A 207 -10.76 0.11 13.02
CA LEU A 207 -11.14 -0.36 11.70
C LEU A 207 -10.28 0.36 10.66
N THR A 208 -9.57 -0.40 9.85
CA THR A 208 -8.66 0.14 8.84
C THR A 208 -8.99 -0.39 7.47
N PHE A 209 -9.21 0.51 6.52
CA PHE A 209 -9.25 0.18 5.10
C PHE A 209 -7.84 0.38 4.53
N GLU A 210 -7.16 -0.71 4.22
CA GLU A 210 -5.71 -0.71 3.95
C GLU A 210 -5.33 0.10 2.71
N TYR A 211 -6.22 0.18 1.72
CA TYR A 211 -5.98 0.91 0.47
C TYR A 211 -6.75 2.22 0.36
N ALA A 212 -7.37 2.65 1.44
CA ALA A 212 -8.14 3.90 1.50
C ALA A 212 -9.02 4.14 0.25
N PRO A 213 -9.97 3.23 -0.06
CA PRO A 213 -10.74 3.27 -1.28
C PRO A 213 -11.56 4.56 -1.36
N SER A 214 -11.58 5.16 -2.55
CA SER A 214 -12.36 6.37 -2.85
C SER A 214 -13.47 6.06 -3.84
N PHE A 215 -14.70 6.28 -3.42
CA PHE A 215 -15.89 6.05 -4.23
C PHE A 215 -16.16 7.23 -5.18
N ASN A 216 -16.91 6.97 -6.24
CA ASN A 216 -17.32 8.02 -7.18
C ASN A 216 -18.27 9.04 -6.54
N LYS A 217 -19.10 8.57 -5.61
CA LYS A 217 -20.12 9.39 -4.94
C LYS A 217 -19.91 9.39 -3.44
N ILE A 218 -20.39 10.45 -2.81
CA ILE A 218 -20.42 10.57 -1.34
C ILE A 218 -21.47 9.60 -0.82
N GLY A 219 -21.09 8.79 0.17
CA GLY A 219 -21.96 7.90 0.90
C GLY A 219 -22.05 8.27 2.38
N THR A 220 -22.86 7.52 3.10
CA THR A 220 -23.04 7.64 4.55
C THR A 220 -22.40 6.44 5.24
N ALA A 221 -21.44 6.70 6.10
CA ALA A 221 -20.82 5.70 6.95
C ALA A 221 -21.56 5.59 8.28
N TYR A 222 -21.71 4.36 8.75
CA TYR A 222 -22.30 4.02 10.05
C TYR A 222 -21.29 3.19 10.84
N ILE A 223 -20.84 3.72 11.97
CA ILE A 223 -20.00 3.00 12.93
C ILE A 223 -20.85 2.60 14.12
N TYR A 224 -21.03 1.30 14.30
CA TYR A 224 -21.83 0.73 15.39
C TYR A 224 -21.00 0.70 16.66
N ALA A 225 -21.31 1.61 17.57
CA ALA A 225 -20.67 1.77 18.86
C ALA A 225 -21.65 2.37 19.85
N ASP A 226 -21.30 2.38 21.13
CA ASP A 226 -22.15 3.04 22.14
C ASP A 226 -22.21 4.55 21.89
N GLU A 227 -23.32 5.17 22.29
CA GLU A 227 -23.49 6.62 22.21
C GLU A 227 -22.41 7.38 23.00
N ASP A 228 -21.94 6.76 24.08
CA ASP A 228 -20.87 7.31 24.93
C ASP A 228 -19.46 7.13 24.35
N ALA A 229 -19.31 6.38 23.24
CA ALA A 229 -18.02 6.21 22.59
C ALA A 229 -17.56 7.46 21.84
N TYR A 230 -16.27 7.59 21.70
CA TYR A 230 -15.61 8.66 20.94
C TYR A 230 -15.01 8.08 19.66
N VAL A 231 -15.41 8.61 18.51
CA VAL A 231 -15.01 8.12 17.21
C VAL A 231 -14.11 9.13 16.51
N TYR A 232 -12.98 8.65 16.02
CA TYR A 232 -11.96 9.47 15.36
C TYR A 232 -11.48 8.85 14.07
N GLU A 233 -10.95 9.66 13.18
CA GLU A 233 -10.07 9.23 12.12
C GLU A 233 -8.66 9.02 12.66
N VAL A 234 -8.03 7.93 12.27
CA VAL A 234 -6.64 7.60 12.64
C VAL A 234 -5.70 8.25 11.64
N THR A 235 -4.75 9.03 12.12
CA THR A 235 -3.66 9.60 11.35
C THR A 235 -2.31 9.21 11.94
N GLU A 236 -1.22 9.42 11.22
CA GLU A 236 0.14 9.18 11.74
C GLU A 236 0.46 10.07 12.95
N ASP A 237 -0.17 11.25 13.03
CA ASP A 237 0.02 12.20 14.12
C ASP A 237 -0.90 11.96 15.31
N GLY A 238 -1.89 11.11 15.18
CA GLY A 238 -2.87 10.78 16.22
C GLY A 238 -4.32 10.90 15.76
N ALA A 239 -5.21 11.10 16.72
CA ALA A 239 -6.65 11.21 16.48
C ALA A 239 -7.01 12.53 15.79
N LYS A 240 -7.90 12.42 14.82
CA LYS A 240 -8.49 13.55 14.13
C LYS A 240 -10.01 13.49 14.22
N ALA A 241 -10.63 14.64 14.48
CA ALA A 241 -12.08 14.75 14.45
C ALA A 241 -12.64 14.39 13.07
N ILE A 242 -13.74 13.64 13.05
CA ILE A 242 -14.48 13.34 11.84
C ILE A 242 -15.48 14.48 11.60
N LYS A 243 -15.36 15.11 10.45
CA LYS A 243 -16.27 16.21 10.08
C LYS A 243 -17.70 15.71 9.90
N GLY A 244 -18.64 16.36 10.57
CA GLY A 244 -20.06 16.04 10.46
C GLY A 244 -20.48 14.74 11.18
N LEU A 245 -19.65 14.26 12.11
CA LEU A 245 -19.98 13.10 12.93
C LEU A 245 -21.22 13.36 13.80
N GLU A 246 -22.25 12.55 13.68
CA GLU A 246 -23.49 12.64 14.39
C GLU A 246 -23.94 11.28 14.92
N TRP A 247 -24.58 11.25 16.07
CA TRP A 247 -25.26 10.07 16.58
C TRP A 247 -26.63 9.89 15.91
N ASP A 248 -26.88 8.70 15.41
CA ASP A 248 -28.18 8.29 14.87
C ASP A 248 -28.86 7.31 15.82
N GLU A 249 -29.99 7.75 16.41
CA GLU A 249 -30.72 6.95 17.38
C GLU A 249 -31.46 5.76 16.74
N ASP A 250 -31.87 5.88 15.49
CA ASP A 250 -32.60 4.83 14.79
C ASP A 250 -31.70 3.64 14.44
N TYR A 251 -30.45 3.96 14.02
CA TYR A 251 -29.41 2.96 13.71
C TYR A 251 -28.59 2.56 14.93
N GLU A 252 -28.63 3.33 16.01
CA GLU A 252 -27.74 3.20 17.17
C GLU A 252 -26.27 3.18 16.74
N ALA A 253 -25.90 4.16 15.92
CA ALA A 253 -24.61 4.27 15.28
C ALA A 253 -24.11 5.72 15.17
N TRP A 254 -22.81 5.91 15.13
CA TRP A 254 -22.19 7.15 14.74
C TRP A 254 -22.13 7.25 13.22
N THR A 255 -22.60 8.37 12.66
CA THR A 255 -22.72 8.54 11.21
C THR A 255 -21.95 9.78 10.72
N PHE A 256 -21.43 9.67 9.52
CA PHE A 256 -20.80 10.77 8.79
C PHE A 256 -20.83 10.51 7.30
N LYS A 257 -20.69 11.57 6.53
CA LYS A 257 -20.65 11.51 5.08
C LYS A 257 -19.22 11.55 4.58
N THR A 258 -18.88 10.66 3.69
CA THR A 258 -17.55 10.57 3.09
C THR A 258 -17.59 9.92 1.73
N ARG A 259 -16.56 10.18 0.94
CA ARG A 259 -16.29 9.48 -0.31
C ARG A 259 -15.19 8.45 -0.15
N LYS A 260 -14.27 8.68 0.79
CA LYS A 260 -13.09 7.86 1.03
C LYS A 260 -13.19 7.16 2.38
N LEU A 261 -12.93 5.85 2.38
CA LEU A 261 -12.85 5.07 3.61
C LEU A 261 -11.39 4.99 4.06
N GLY A 262 -11.13 5.39 5.28
CA GLY A 262 -9.79 5.47 5.85
C GLY A 262 -9.58 4.51 7.02
N ALA A 263 -8.97 5.00 8.06
CA ALA A 263 -8.76 4.28 9.32
C ALA A 263 -9.48 5.01 10.45
N TYR A 264 -10.16 4.25 11.30
CA TYR A 264 -11.02 4.77 12.35
C TYR A 264 -10.68 4.15 13.70
N ALA A 265 -10.82 4.96 14.75
CA ALA A 265 -10.66 4.56 16.13
C ALA A 265 -11.94 4.83 16.90
N ILE A 266 -12.37 3.84 17.69
CA ILE A 266 -13.51 3.92 18.57
C ILE A 266 -12.99 3.78 20.00
N SER A 267 -13.01 4.86 20.76
CA SER A 267 -12.45 4.94 22.10
C SER A 267 -13.53 5.05 23.17
N ASP A 268 -13.31 4.46 24.32
CA ASP A 268 -14.15 4.61 25.51
C ASP A 268 -13.89 5.92 26.26
N VAL A 269 -12.80 6.63 25.94
CA VAL A 269 -12.43 7.92 26.49
C VAL A 269 -12.13 8.92 25.39
N GLU A 270 -12.31 10.21 25.71
CA GLU A 270 -11.93 11.28 24.81
C GLU A 270 -10.42 11.29 24.57
N LEU A 271 -10.01 11.41 23.30
CA LEU A 271 -8.62 11.48 22.88
C LEU A 271 -8.28 12.90 22.46
N ASP A 272 -7.06 13.36 22.79
CA ASP A 272 -6.55 14.62 22.31
C ASP A 272 -6.33 14.58 20.80
N GLU A 273 -6.92 15.53 20.08
CA GLU A 273 -6.80 15.62 18.64
C GLU A 273 -5.43 16.16 18.22
N LYS A 274 -4.85 15.56 17.19
CA LYS A 274 -3.53 15.89 16.64
C LYS A 274 -3.66 16.36 15.17
N THR A 275 -4.43 17.42 14.93
CA THR A 275 -4.80 17.84 13.57
C THR A 275 -3.94 18.94 12.97
N VAL A 276 -2.97 19.48 13.72
CA VAL A 276 -2.19 20.66 13.34
C VAL A 276 -1.45 20.51 12.01
N THR A 277 -1.01 19.30 11.68
CA THR A 277 -0.26 19.03 10.44
C THR A 277 -1.15 19.03 9.22
N GLU A 278 -2.40 18.55 9.33
CA GLU A 278 -3.34 18.48 8.21
C GLU A 278 -3.97 19.83 7.90
N ASP A 279 -4.22 20.65 8.91
CA ASP A 279 -4.73 22.01 8.71
C ASP A 279 -3.74 22.89 7.92
N LYS A 280 -2.44 22.57 7.98
CA LYS A 280 -1.43 23.28 7.19
C LYS A 280 -1.43 22.87 5.72
N ASP A 281 -1.74 21.62 5.41
CA ASP A 281 -1.80 21.15 4.03
C ASP A 281 -3.06 21.63 3.31
N ASN A 282 -4.15 21.81 4.03
CA ASN A 282 -5.39 22.38 3.49
C ASN A 282 -5.36 23.92 3.35
N THR A 283 -4.42 24.60 4.02
CA THR A 283 -4.25 26.06 3.94
C THR A 283 -3.26 26.51 2.88
N THR A 284 -2.59 25.59 2.20
CA THR A 284 -1.74 25.89 1.04
C THR A 284 -2.52 26.01 -0.27
N ASP A 285 -3.77 26.36 -0.22
CA ASP A 285 -4.43 26.92 -1.38
C ASP A 285 -4.06 28.42 -1.46
N GLY A 286 -2.97 28.68 -2.18
CA GLY A 286 -2.72 29.84 -2.96
C GLY A 286 -2.87 31.25 -2.33
N GLY A 287 -2.84 31.39 -1.04
CA GLY A 287 -2.68 32.68 -0.40
C GLY A 287 -1.25 33.17 -0.59
N LYS A 288 -0.99 33.83 -1.72
CA LYS A 288 0.17 34.70 -1.84
C LYS A 288 0.04 35.75 -0.71
N GLU A 289 0.82 35.58 0.33
CA GLU A 289 1.13 36.70 1.20
C GLU A 289 1.74 37.78 0.31
N ASN A 290 1.01 38.88 0.16
CA ASN A 290 1.57 40.09 -0.40
C ASN A 290 2.76 40.48 0.45
N PRO A 291 3.94 40.70 -0.14
CA PRO A 291 5.06 41.24 0.60
C PRO A 291 4.59 42.60 1.17
N ASP A 292 4.59 42.69 2.47
CA ASP A 292 4.35 43.92 3.21
C ASP A 292 5.33 44.97 2.67
N THR A 293 4.79 45.91 1.90
CA THR A 293 5.53 47.10 1.51
C THR A 293 5.57 47.99 2.70
N GLY A 294 6.59 47.80 3.52
CA GLY A 294 6.92 48.72 4.60
C GLY A 294 7.09 50.13 4.11
N ARG A 295 6.33 51.02 4.72
CA ARG A 295 6.66 52.44 4.91
C ARG A 295 6.73 52.73 6.38
#